data_2cb444df85d01611e3576ece9e07fa08
#
_entry.id   2cb444df85d01611e3576ece9e07fa08
#
_cell.length_a   1.000
_cell.length_b   1.000
_cell.length_c   1.000
_cell.angle_alpha   90.00
_cell.angle_beta   90.00
_cell.angle_gamma   90.00
#
_symmetry.space_group_name_H-M   'P 1'
#
loop_
_entity.id
_entity.type
_entity.pdbx_description
1 polymer ?
#
loop_
_entity_poly.entity_id
_entity_poly.type
_entity_poly.pdbx_seq_one_letter_code
_entity_poly.pdbx_strand_id
1 'polypeptide(L)'
;MGAPVMLAGINRSLFATADDELRPVMNGIYFDITTEDITFVASDGHKLVRNKTFVAHGDEKAAFILPKKPATLLKNLLPKEQGDVQIDFDDRNATFTLENYSMICRLIEGRYPNYNSVIPQDNPHKATIDPHDADQCAPPCICILIASKQFNKTPPQ
;
A
#
# COMPACT_ATOMS: atom_id res chain seq x y z
N MET A 1 -13.00 6.23 -2.71
CA MET A 1 -12.45 5.12 -1.86
C MET A 1 -12.64 5.47 -0.40
N GLY A 2 -13.11 4.52 0.45
CA GLY A 2 -13.30 4.76 1.89
C GLY A 2 -12.01 5.15 2.60
N ALA A 3 -12.07 6.19 3.46
CA ALA A 3 -10.92 6.65 4.27
C ALA A 3 -10.27 5.53 5.11
N PRO A 4 -11.03 4.61 5.75
CA PRO A 4 -10.44 3.49 6.48
C PRO A 4 -9.66 2.51 5.60
N VAL A 5 -10.09 2.29 4.36
CA VAL A 5 -9.42 1.41 3.40
C VAL A 5 -8.07 2.00 2.98
N MET A 6 -8.07 3.29 2.67
CA MET A 6 -6.86 4.03 2.33
C MET A 6 -5.88 4.09 3.49
N LEU A 7 -6.37 4.38 4.70
CA LEU A 7 -5.57 4.38 5.92
C LEU A 7 -4.88 3.03 6.16
N ALA A 8 -5.64 1.93 6.03
CA ALA A 8 -5.09 0.58 6.18
C ALA A 8 -4.01 0.28 5.13
N GLY A 9 -4.22 0.69 3.87
CA GLY A 9 -3.25 0.54 2.80
C GLY A 9 -1.94 1.29 3.08
N ILE A 10 -2.05 2.56 3.48
CA ILE A 10 -0.89 3.39 3.81
C ILE A 10 -0.16 2.85 5.05
N ASN A 11 -0.87 2.55 6.14
CA ASN A 11 -0.27 2.05 7.38
C ASN A 11 0.54 0.77 7.18
N ARG A 12 0.02 -0.15 6.35
CA ARG A 12 0.65 -1.43 6.07
C ARG A 12 1.83 -1.35 5.10
N SER A 13 1.97 -0.24 4.38
CA SER A 13 2.99 -0.09 3.34
C SER A 13 4.07 0.93 3.69
N LEU A 14 3.73 1.96 4.45
CA LEU A 14 4.62 3.11 4.70
C LEU A 14 5.98 2.73 5.31
N PHE A 15 6.02 1.76 6.23
CA PHE A 15 7.26 1.33 6.89
C PHE A 15 8.24 0.62 5.95
N ALA A 16 7.77 0.15 4.81
CA ALA A 16 8.56 -0.56 3.82
C ALA A 16 9.13 0.35 2.73
N THR A 17 8.81 1.64 2.75
CA THR A 17 9.39 2.61 1.81
C THR A 17 10.88 2.81 2.10
N ALA A 18 11.66 3.10 1.04
CA ALA A 18 13.06 3.47 1.17
C ALA A 18 13.24 4.94 1.60
N ASP A 19 14.46 5.27 1.96
CA ASP A 19 14.99 6.64 2.06
C ASP A 19 16.34 6.65 1.30
N ASP A 20 16.28 6.47 -0.02
CA ASP A 20 17.47 6.27 -0.88
C ASP A 20 17.45 7.28 -2.03
N GLU A 21 18.44 8.16 -2.05
CA GLU A 21 18.57 9.18 -3.08
C GLU A 21 18.89 8.60 -4.47
N LEU A 22 19.50 7.40 -4.51
CA LEU A 22 19.84 6.73 -5.77
C LEU A 22 18.64 6.04 -6.42
N ARG A 23 17.61 5.73 -5.63
CA ARG A 23 16.40 5.04 -6.09
C ARG A 23 15.14 5.77 -5.64
N PRO A 24 14.92 7.02 -6.09
CA PRO A 24 13.84 7.87 -5.61
C PRO A 24 12.44 7.23 -5.80
N VAL A 25 12.25 6.38 -6.81
CA VAL A 25 10.97 5.68 -7.03
C VAL A 25 10.57 4.74 -5.90
N MET A 26 11.52 4.31 -5.05
CA MET A 26 11.27 3.47 -3.88
C MET A 26 10.99 4.28 -2.60
N ASN A 27 11.13 5.61 -2.65
CA ASN A 27 10.90 6.50 -1.50
C ASN A 27 9.41 6.85 -1.31
N GLY A 28 8.53 6.02 -1.84
CA GLY A 28 7.10 6.21 -1.76
C GLY A 28 6.32 4.91 -1.82
N ILE A 29 5.01 5.03 -1.70
CA ILE A 29 4.07 3.93 -1.85
C ILE A 29 3.57 3.94 -3.30
N TYR A 30 3.75 2.84 -3.99
CA TYR A 30 3.20 2.61 -5.32
C TYR A 30 1.74 2.17 -5.22
N PHE A 31 0.86 2.93 -5.85
CA PHE A 31 -0.55 2.63 -6.00
C PHE A 31 -0.74 2.02 -7.39
N ASP A 32 -1.12 0.76 -7.43
CA ASP A 32 -1.50 0.05 -8.66
C ASP A 32 -3.02 -0.12 -8.64
N ILE A 33 -3.69 0.68 -9.46
CA ILE A 33 -5.15 0.79 -9.51
C ILE A 33 -5.63 0.04 -10.73
N THR A 34 -6.57 -0.87 -10.54
CA THR A 34 -7.25 -1.59 -11.61
C THR A 34 -8.76 -1.41 -11.50
N THR A 35 -9.50 -1.92 -12.46
CA THR A 35 -10.97 -1.93 -12.43
C THR A 35 -11.56 -2.92 -11.42
N GLU A 36 -10.73 -3.76 -10.80
CA GLU A 36 -11.16 -4.78 -9.84
C GLU A 36 -10.63 -4.53 -8.43
N ASP A 37 -9.46 -3.89 -8.32
CA ASP A 37 -8.75 -3.75 -7.05
C ASP A 37 -7.78 -2.57 -7.03
N ILE A 38 -7.31 -2.27 -5.84
CA ILE A 38 -6.18 -1.37 -5.62
C ILE A 38 -5.11 -2.12 -4.84
N THR A 39 -3.90 -2.10 -5.35
CA THR A 39 -2.73 -2.70 -4.70
C THR A 39 -1.77 -1.61 -4.25
N PHE A 40 -1.44 -1.61 -2.97
CA PHE A 40 -0.43 -0.75 -2.37
C PHE A 40 0.88 -1.53 -2.26
N VAL A 41 1.95 -1.00 -2.84
CA VAL A 41 3.25 -1.65 -2.83
C VAL A 41 4.30 -0.69 -2.29
N ALA A 42 5.16 -1.18 -1.43
CA ALA A 42 6.35 -0.47 -0.98
C ALA A 42 7.51 -1.44 -0.81
N SER A 43 8.71 -0.97 -1.13
CA SER A 43 9.94 -1.76 -1.00
C SER A 43 11.14 -0.83 -0.83
N ASP A 44 12.14 -1.29 -0.08
CA ASP A 44 13.45 -0.65 0.03
C ASP A 44 14.58 -1.51 -0.59
N GLY A 45 14.19 -2.59 -1.28
CA GLY A 45 15.12 -3.55 -1.87
C GLY A 45 15.48 -4.72 -0.95
N HIS A 46 15.23 -4.63 0.36
CA HIS A 46 15.44 -5.70 1.34
C HIS A 46 14.13 -6.31 1.82
N LYS A 47 13.09 -5.51 1.90
CA LYS A 47 11.72 -5.94 2.22
C LYS A 47 10.75 -5.42 1.18
N LEU A 48 9.67 -6.15 0.96
CA LEU A 48 8.59 -5.78 0.08
C LEU A 48 7.27 -6.04 0.77
N VAL A 49 6.41 -5.04 0.74
CA VAL A 49 5.01 -5.18 1.16
C VAL A 49 4.12 -4.99 -0.05
N ARG A 50 3.18 -5.92 -0.22
CA ARG A 50 2.09 -5.84 -1.19
C ARG A 50 0.78 -6.02 -0.45
N ASN A 51 -0.01 -4.97 -0.37
CA ASN A 51 -1.33 -4.99 0.24
C ASN A 51 -2.41 -4.74 -0.82
N LYS A 52 -3.22 -5.75 -1.10
CA LYS A 52 -4.27 -5.70 -2.11
C LYS A 52 -5.64 -5.57 -1.45
N THR A 53 -6.46 -4.66 -1.97
CA THR A 53 -7.85 -4.48 -1.53
C THR A 53 -8.80 -4.57 -2.72
N PHE A 54 -9.93 -5.28 -2.53
CA PHE A 54 -11.00 -5.43 -3.52
C PHE A 54 -12.23 -4.57 -3.17
N VAL A 55 -12.16 -3.82 -2.08
CA VAL A 55 -13.27 -2.96 -1.62
C VAL A 55 -13.30 -1.65 -2.41
N ALA A 56 -12.17 -1.29 -3.00
CA ALA A 56 -12.02 -0.10 -3.82
C ALA A 56 -11.36 -0.46 -5.15
N HIS A 57 -11.74 0.21 -6.20
CA HIS A 57 -11.21 0.05 -7.55
C HIS A 57 -11.22 1.39 -8.28
N GLY A 58 -10.54 1.48 -9.40
CA GLY A 58 -10.60 2.63 -10.30
C GLY A 58 -11.56 2.40 -11.46
N ASP A 59 -11.89 3.44 -12.17
CA ASP A 59 -12.67 3.36 -13.42
C ASP A 59 -11.79 2.86 -14.58
N GLU A 60 -10.49 3.15 -14.50
CA GLU A 60 -9.49 2.74 -15.47
C GLU A 60 -8.23 2.22 -14.76
N LYS A 61 -7.41 1.49 -15.52
CA LYS A 61 -6.11 1.07 -15.02
C LYS A 61 -5.16 2.26 -14.96
N ALA A 62 -4.67 2.54 -13.77
CA ALA A 62 -3.77 3.64 -13.51
C ALA A 62 -2.78 3.31 -12.38
N ALA A 63 -1.68 4.06 -12.32
CA ALA A 63 -0.70 3.86 -11.26
C ALA A 63 0.07 5.16 -10.99
N PHE A 64 0.43 5.36 -9.72
CA PHE A 64 1.27 6.48 -9.31
C PHE A 64 2.09 6.12 -8.07
N ILE A 65 3.13 6.91 -7.80
CA ILE A 65 3.99 6.74 -6.62
C ILE A 65 3.78 7.93 -5.68
N LEU A 66 3.14 7.66 -4.53
CA LEU A 66 2.91 8.65 -3.49
C LEU A 66 4.16 8.78 -2.61
N PRO A 67 4.81 9.95 -2.51
CA PRO A 67 5.98 10.13 -1.67
C PRO A 67 5.68 9.86 -0.19
N LYS A 68 6.71 9.45 0.56
CA LYS A 68 6.61 9.12 1.98
C LYS A 68 6.04 10.26 2.85
N LYS A 69 6.44 11.52 2.59
CA LYS A 69 5.96 12.67 3.37
C LYS A 69 4.45 12.90 3.22
N PRO A 70 3.89 13.05 2.00
CA PRO A 70 2.44 13.10 1.79
C PRO A 70 1.69 11.89 2.37
N ALA A 71 2.24 10.67 2.20
CA ALA A 71 1.63 9.48 2.78
C ALA A 71 1.54 9.55 4.32
N THR A 72 2.57 10.09 4.98
CA THR A 72 2.56 10.31 6.43
C THR A 72 1.52 11.35 6.84
N LEU A 73 1.35 12.43 6.08
CA LEU A 73 0.31 13.41 6.34
C LEU A 73 -1.09 12.81 6.21
N LEU A 74 -1.35 12.07 5.14
CA LEU A 74 -2.62 11.35 4.96
C LEU A 74 -2.89 10.37 6.09
N LYS A 75 -1.89 9.61 6.53
CA LYS A 75 -2.00 8.72 7.69
C LYS A 75 -2.50 9.44 8.94
N ASN A 76 -2.12 10.70 9.14
CA ASN A 76 -2.52 11.50 10.31
C ASN A 76 -3.88 12.17 10.14
N LEU A 77 -4.30 12.44 8.91
CA LEU A 77 -5.59 13.07 8.59
C LEU A 77 -6.73 12.05 8.52
N LEU A 78 -6.51 10.93 7.84
CA LEU A 78 -7.53 9.91 7.57
C LEU A 78 -8.27 9.35 8.80
N PRO A 79 -7.66 9.20 10.00
CA PRO A 79 -8.39 8.73 11.17
C PRO A 79 -9.51 9.68 11.65
N LYS A 80 -9.46 10.94 11.23
CA LYS A 80 -10.45 11.96 11.58
C LYS A 80 -11.62 12.03 10.59
N GLU A 81 -11.49 11.31 9.48
CA GLU A 81 -12.44 11.29 8.38
C GLU A 81 -13.17 9.95 8.33
N GLN A 82 -14.49 9.99 8.18
CA GLN A 82 -15.31 8.78 8.07
C GLN A 82 -15.85 8.54 6.65
N GLY A 83 -15.73 9.55 5.80
CA GLY A 83 -16.26 9.55 4.44
C GLY A 83 -15.31 8.88 3.42
N ASP A 84 -15.65 9.11 2.16
CA ASP A 84 -14.83 8.69 1.04
C ASP A 84 -13.72 9.70 0.74
N VAL A 85 -12.60 9.20 0.28
CA VAL A 85 -11.51 9.98 -0.28
C VAL A 85 -11.59 9.89 -1.78
N GLN A 86 -11.75 11.02 -2.44
CA GLN A 86 -11.60 11.13 -3.88
C GLN A 86 -10.14 11.39 -4.21
N ILE A 87 -9.62 10.67 -5.21
CA ILE A 87 -8.23 10.78 -5.65
C ILE A 87 -8.24 11.17 -7.13
N ASP A 88 -7.82 12.38 -7.41
CA ASP A 88 -7.60 12.88 -8.76
C ASP A 88 -6.08 13.03 -8.97
N PHE A 89 -5.53 12.50 -10.04
CA PHE A 89 -4.10 12.56 -10.28
C PHE A 89 -3.75 12.67 -11.75
N ASP A 90 -2.61 13.26 -12.00
CA ASP A 90 -1.94 13.34 -13.28
C ASP A 90 -0.53 12.71 -13.20
N ASP A 91 0.29 12.89 -14.22
CA ASP A 91 1.65 12.34 -14.25
C ASP A 91 2.58 12.90 -13.17
N ARG A 92 2.23 14.04 -12.55
CA ARG A 92 3.10 14.79 -11.64
C ARG A 92 2.49 15.06 -10.28
N ASN A 93 1.17 15.17 -10.20
CA ASN A 93 0.49 15.62 -8.99
C ASN A 93 -0.66 14.69 -8.67
N ALA A 94 -0.99 14.60 -7.39
CA ALA A 94 -2.23 14.00 -6.93
C ALA A 94 -2.94 14.94 -5.97
N THR A 95 -4.26 14.98 -6.09
CA THR A 95 -5.18 15.70 -5.21
C THR A 95 -6.02 14.67 -4.47
N PHE A 96 -5.95 14.72 -3.16
CA PHE A 96 -6.78 13.92 -2.27
C PHE A 96 -7.83 14.83 -1.66
N THR A 97 -9.08 14.63 -2.04
CA THR A 97 -10.22 15.38 -1.52
C THR A 97 -10.92 14.55 -0.47
N LEU A 98 -10.93 15.04 0.75
CA LEU A 98 -11.63 14.51 1.91
C LEU A 98 -12.82 15.42 2.24
N GLU A 99 -13.65 15.05 3.19
CA GLU A 99 -14.83 15.83 3.56
C GLU A 99 -14.46 17.28 3.99
N ASN A 100 -13.42 17.44 4.81
CA ASN A 100 -13.03 18.73 5.38
C ASN A 100 -11.68 19.25 4.87
N TYR A 101 -10.94 18.45 4.10
CA TYR A 101 -9.60 18.78 3.63
C TYR A 101 -9.41 18.43 2.16
N SER A 102 -8.60 19.23 1.50
CA SER A 102 -8.05 18.89 0.19
C SER A 102 -6.54 18.99 0.27
N MET A 103 -5.86 17.91 -0.08
CA MET A 103 -4.41 17.85 -0.10
C MET A 103 -3.90 17.62 -1.51
N ILE A 104 -3.08 18.55 -1.99
CA ILE A 104 -2.39 18.44 -3.27
C ILE A 104 -0.93 18.11 -2.99
N CYS A 105 -0.40 17.11 -3.66
CA CYS A 105 1.01 16.76 -3.53
C CYS A 105 1.62 16.40 -4.88
N ARG A 106 2.94 16.61 -4.97
CA ARG A 106 3.72 16.16 -6.13
C ARG A 106 4.02 14.67 -5.98
N LEU A 107 3.87 13.93 -7.07
CA LEU A 107 4.17 12.50 -7.15
C LEU A 107 5.66 12.28 -7.47
N ILE A 108 6.15 11.08 -7.22
CA ILE A 108 7.48 10.67 -7.67
C ILE A 108 7.36 10.21 -9.12
N GLU A 109 8.06 10.91 -10.00
CA GLU A 109 8.13 10.56 -11.42
C GLU A 109 9.03 9.32 -11.62
N GLY A 110 8.63 8.44 -12.52
CA GLY A 110 9.40 7.27 -12.90
C GLY A 110 8.60 5.97 -12.86
N ARG A 111 9.21 4.91 -13.38
CA ARG A 111 8.58 3.59 -13.40
C ARG A 111 8.96 2.81 -12.15
N TYR A 112 7.95 2.39 -11.38
CA TYR A 112 8.17 1.49 -10.26
C TYR A 112 8.70 0.13 -10.74
N PRO A 113 9.67 -0.49 -10.04
CA PRO A 113 10.17 -1.81 -10.40
C PRO A 113 9.07 -2.87 -10.46
N ASN A 114 9.24 -3.88 -11.32
CA ASN A 114 8.29 -4.99 -11.39
C ASN A 114 8.36 -5.82 -10.10
N TYR A 115 7.53 -5.48 -9.14
CA TYR A 115 7.50 -6.12 -7.83
C TYR A 115 7.03 -7.59 -7.88
N ASN A 116 6.27 -7.97 -8.91
CA ASN A 116 5.82 -9.36 -9.04
C ASN A 116 6.96 -10.32 -9.34
N SER A 117 8.02 -9.85 -10.00
CA SER A 117 9.18 -10.69 -10.36
C SER A 117 10.06 -11.07 -9.15
N VAL A 118 9.99 -10.29 -8.07
CA VAL A 118 10.79 -10.54 -6.86
C VAL A 118 10.05 -11.34 -5.78
N ILE A 119 8.76 -11.60 -5.99
CA ILE A 119 7.95 -12.42 -5.08
C ILE A 119 8.19 -13.89 -5.41
N PRO A 120 8.77 -14.68 -4.49
CA PRO A 120 9.00 -16.11 -4.73
C PRO A 120 7.67 -16.84 -4.93
N GLN A 121 7.55 -17.61 -6.02
CA GLN A 121 6.35 -18.37 -6.34
C GLN A 121 6.41 -19.80 -5.75
N ASP A 122 7.59 -20.40 -5.75
CA ASP A 122 7.80 -21.78 -5.33
C ASP A 122 8.72 -21.83 -4.10
N ASN A 123 8.14 -21.67 -2.92
CA ASN A 123 8.88 -21.86 -1.67
C ASN A 123 8.72 -23.31 -1.18
N PRO A 124 9.83 -24.06 -1.03
CA PRO A 124 9.77 -25.45 -0.52
C PRO A 124 9.37 -25.52 0.95
N HIS A 125 9.59 -24.44 1.69
CA HIS A 125 9.24 -24.37 3.11
C HIS A 125 8.11 -23.38 3.33
N LYS A 126 7.03 -23.84 3.99
CA LYS A 126 5.88 -23.02 4.36
C LYS A 126 5.66 -23.15 5.86
N ALA A 127 5.47 -22.02 6.54
CA ALA A 127 5.06 -21.97 7.94
C ALA A 127 3.69 -21.30 8.03
N THR A 128 2.78 -21.90 8.79
CA THR A 128 1.50 -21.28 9.14
C THR A 128 1.60 -20.81 10.58
N ILE A 129 1.45 -19.50 10.79
CA ILE A 129 1.60 -18.85 12.10
C ILE A 129 0.31 -18.09 12.38
N ASP A 130 -0.21 -18.23 13.61
CA ASP A 130 -1.32 -17.40 14.07
C ASP A 130 -0.83 -15.95 14.22
N PRO A 131 -1.55 -14.95 13.69
CA PRO A 131 -1.17 -13.55 13.82
C PRO A 131 -1.05 -13.06 15.27
N HIS A 132 -1.86 -13.61 16.20
CA HIS A 132 -1.79 -13.29 17.62
C HIS A 132 -0.50 -13.81 18.29
N ASP A 133 -0.03 -14.98 17.87
CA ASP A 133 1.24 -15.53 18.38
C ASP A 133 2.45 -14.77 17.82
N ALA A 134 2.34 -14.27 16.59
CA ALA A 134 3.38 -13.47 15.96
C ALA A 134 3.61 -12.12 16.68
N ASP A 135 2.57 -11.50 17.23
CA ASP A 135 2.67 -10.25 17.99
C ASP A 135 3.39 -10.41 19.34
N GLN A 136 3.42 -11.63 19.92
CA GLN A 136 4.09 -11.91 21.18
C GLN A 136 5.59 -12.20 21.01
N CYS A 137 6.02 -12.52 19.81
CA CYS A 137 7.44 -12.71 19.47
C CYS A 137 8.09 -11.37 19.17
N ALA A 138 8.40 -10.59 20.20
CA ALA A 138 9.09 -9.30 20.07
C ALA A 138 10.59 -9.48 19.80
N PRO A 139 11.25 -8.44 19.38
CA PRO A 139 11.80 -8.07 18.08
C PRO A 139 13.30 -8.36 17.98
N PRO A 140 14.02 -8.07 16.91
CA PRO A 140 13.62 -7.70 15.57
C PRO A 140 13.96 -8.79 14.54
N CYS A 141 13.09 -9.73 14.35
CA CYS A 141 13.23 -10.62 13.20
C CYS A 141 12.78 -9.86 11.97
N ILE A 142 13.64 -9.78 10.98
CA ILE A 142 13.33 -9.32 9.63
C ILE A 142 12.33 -10.33 9.06
N CYS A 143 11.06 -10.13 9.32
CA CYS A 143 10.01 -10.89 8.68
C CYS A 143 9.75 -10.26 7.32
N ILE A 144 10.11 -10.96 6.26
CA ILE A 144 9.55 -10.72 4.93
C ILE A 144 8.09 -11.16 5.01
N LEU A 145 7.23 -10.27 5.45
CA LEU A 145 5.78 -10.51 5.50
C LEU A 145 5.23 -10.30 4.09
N ILE A 146 5.20 -11.38 3.30
CA ILE A 146 4.33 -11.46 2.13
C ILE A 146 2.94 -11.82 2.68
N ALA A 147 2.20 -10.82 3.14
CA ALA A 147 0.83 -11.04 3.60
C ALA A 147 -0.10 -11.13 2.38
N SER A 148 -0.28 -12.33 1.84
CA SER A 148 -1.41 -12.64 0.97
C SER A 148 -2.59 -13.06 1.84
N LYS A 149 -3.45 -12.13 2.24
CA LYS A 149 -4.78 -12.50 2.74
C LYS A 149 -5.63 -12.95 1.57
N GLN A 150 -5.73 -14.24 1.35
CA GLN A 150 -6.87 -14.82 0.66
C GLN A 150 -8.03 -14.86 1.66
N PHE A 151 -9.00 -13.97 1.47
CA PHE A 151 -10.31 -14.14 2.10
C PHE A 151 -11.03 -15.26 1.36
N ASN A 152 -11.00 -16.47 1.90
CA ASN A 152 -11.97 -17.51 1.53
C ASN A 152 -13.34 -17.05 2.02
N LYS A 153 -14.18 -16.59 1.11
CA LYS A 153 -15.62 -16.55 1.33
C LYS A 153 -16.10 -18.00 1.34
N THR A 154 -16.35 -18.55 2.50
CA THR A 154 -17.20 -19.71 2.65
C THR A 154 -18.65 -19.23 2.45
N PRO A 155 -19.43 -19.78 1.52
CA PRO A 155 -20.84 -19.44 1.40
C PRO A 155 -21.61 -19.95 2.60
N PRO A 156 -22.64 -19.24 3.06
CA PRO A 156 -23.52 -19.76 4.13
C PRO A 156 -24.34 -20.92 3.59
N GLN A 157 -24.41 -21.99 4.40
CA GLN A 157 -25.40 -23.03 4.24
C GLN A 157 -26.76 -22.59 4.76
#